data_68451e3ac934524e831454d2a07e4f41
#
_entry.id   68451e3ac934524e831454d2a07e4f41
#
_cell.length_a   1.000
_cell.length_b   1.000
_cell.length_c   1.000
_cell.angle_alpha   90.00
_cell.angle_beta   90.00
_cell.angle_gamma   90.00
#
_symmetry.space_group_name_H-M   'P 1'
#
loop_
_entity.id
_entity.type
_entity.pdbx_description
1 polymer ?
#
loop_
_entity_poly.entity_id
_entity_poly.type
_entity_poly.pdbx_seq_one_letter_code
_entity_poly.pdbx_strand_id
1 'polypeptide(L)'
;MVKTVMIVGGQRKSLPFFWLAEFPGTERGKMYCQINAGGLYGLQSYVAQVEVDISKGLPCFDMVGLLDSEVREARERLRVSLHHINAALPAEKITVNYSPAGIVKSGTSFDLPTALVILAAQGKVPPERLRELWAVGEVGLDARIKQVRGVLAMLHAANQSAFRSYLIPFENLGEGLAVGKLPVMGVCSLEEAMEYVNASAQEQERMRRDAEDRWQSQAKGRMEKEKKTPDFALLCGMEEAKRAAMIAAAGAHNLLLAGPPGTGKTMLARCLPGILPPMSEEEKQEVSAIYSAAGQLEDGTLIQERPFVSPHHTVSVYAMTGGGAVPKPGMVTLAHRGVLFLDEMALSLIHISEPTRLLSI
;
A
#
# COMPACT_ATOMS: atom_id res chain seq x y z
N MET A 1 -33.47 15.81 12.42
CA MET A 1 -32.14 15.48 11.84
C MET A 1 -32.17 14.08 11.27
N VAL A 2 -31.87 13.97 10.00
CA VAL A 2 -31.86 12.70 9.27
C VAL A 2 -30.43 12.21 9.18
N LYS A 3 -30.18 10.93 9.50
CA LYS A 3 -28.87 10.28 9.41
C LYS A 3 -28.97 9.08 8.51
N THR A 4 -28.07 8.95 7.55
CA THR A 4 -28.03 7.85 6.58
C THR A 4 -26.83 6.97 6.83
N VAL A 5 -27.05 5.66 6.84
CA VAL A 5 -26.01 4.64 6.90
C VAL A 5 -26.04 3.86 5.59
N MET A 6 -24.91 3.85 4.89
CA MET A 6 -24.73 3.07 3.66
C MET A 6 -23.81 1.89 3.93
N ILE A 7 -24.21 0.69 3.52
CA ILE A 7 -23.37 -0.51 3.53
C ILE A 7 -22.81 -0.70 2.13
N VAL A 8 -21.48 -0.64 1.99
CA VAL A 8 -20.79 -0.67 0.69
C VAL A 8 -20.33 -2.09 0.36
N GLY A 9 -20.97 -2.71 -0.65
CA GLY A 9 -20.55 -3.99 -1.21
C GLY A 9 -20.01 -3.79 -2.64
N GLY A 10 -18.90 -4.44 -3.00
CA GLY A 10 -18.28 -4.25 -4.31
C GLY A 10 -17.88 -5.54 -5.01
N GLN A 11 -18.12 -5.60 -6.33
CA GLN A 11 -17.50 -6.57 -7.23
C GLN A 11 -16.74 -5.83 -8.33
N ARG A 12 -15.46 -6.16 -8.55
CA ARG A 12 -14.71 -5.77 -9.76
C ARG A 12 -13.92 -6.95 -10.31
N LYS A 13 -14.02 -7.13 -11.64
CA LYS A 13 -13.22 -8.08 -12.44
C LYS A 13 -11.89 -7.43 -12.82
N SER A 14 -10.79 -8.17 -12.68
CA SER A 14 -9.44 -7.79 -13.10
C SER A 14 -9.21 -8.07 -14.60
N LEU A 15 -8.49 -7.19 -15.28
CA LEU A 15 -7.98 -7.38 -16.65
C LEU A 15 -6.52 -7.84 -16.61
N PRO A 16 -6.09 -8.74 -17.52
CA PRO A 16 -4.72 -9.27 -17.53
C PRO A 16 -3.74 -8.36 -18.24
N PHE A 17 -2.51 -8.32 -17.75
CA PHE A 17 -1.41 -7.57 -18.34
C PHE A 17 -0.33 -8.53 -18.92
N PHE A 18 0.10 -8.25 -20.14
CA PHE A 18 1.11 -8.99 -20.89
C PHE A 18 2.40 -8.18 -21.07
N TRP A 19 3.52 -8.81 -21.01
CA TRP A 19 4.72 -8.82 -21.87
C TRP A 19 6.06 -8.82 -21.12
N LEU A 20 6.72 -9.97 -21.24
CA LEU A 20 8.16 -10.12 -21.06
C LEU A 20 8.80 -10.10 -22.45
N ALA A 21 9.69 -9.17 -22.70
CA ALA A 21 10.58 -9.20 -23.87
C ALA A 21 11.99 -9.57 -23.39
N GLU A 22 12.51 -10.66 -23.90
CA GLU A 22 13.91 -11.07 -23.73
C GLU A 22 14.82 -10.21 -24.62
N PHE A 23 15.90 -9.70 -24.04
CA PHE A 23 17.00 -9.09 -24.78
C PHE A 23 18.29 -9.87 -24.54
N PRO A 24 19.09 -10.13 -25.59
CA PRO A 24 20.30 -10.94 -25.48
C PRO A 24 21.55 -10.14 -25.10
N GLY A 25 22.39 -10.78 -24.29
CA GLY A 25 23.83 -10.75 -24.28
C GLY A 25 24.60 -9.43 -24.13
N THR A 26 25.32 -9.33 -23.02
CA THR A 26 26.21 -8.21 -22.70
C THR A 26 27.61 -8.40 -23.27
N GLU A 27 28.08 -7.43 -24.06
CA GLU A 27 29.52 -7.21 -24.33
C GLU A 27 30.19 -6.56 -23.09
N ARG A 28 31.41 -7.02 -22.76
CA ARG A 28 32.23 -6.51 -21.67
C ARG A 28 32.55 -5.02 -21.89
N GLY A 29 31.98 -4.12 -21.09
CA GLY A 29 32.31 -2.70 -21.10
C GLY A 29 31.22 -1.75 -20.62
N LYS A 30 29.97 -2.18 -20.54
CA LYS A 30 28.84 -1.40 -20.00
C LYS A 30 28.26 -2.13 -18.79
N MET A 31 28.21 -1.46 -17.65
CA MET A 31 27.69 -2.04 -16.40
C MET A 31 26.18 -1.74 -16.31
N TYR A 32 25.41 -2.42 -17.18
CA TYR A 32 23.93 -2.38 -17.15
C TYR A 32 23.39 -3.38 -16.15
N CYS A 33 22.62 -2.88 -15.19
CA CYS A 33 21.94 -3.69 -14.19
C CYS A 33 20.46 -3.31 -14.11
N GLN A 34 19.62 -4.25 -13.72
CA GLN A 34 18.17 -4.04 -13.57
C GLN A 34 17.62 -4.79 -12.37
N ILE A 35 16.55 -4.23 -11.78
CA ILE A 35 15.76 -4.81 -10.70
C ILE A 35 14.28 -4.52 -10.90
N ASN A 36 13.40 -5.39 -10.37
CA ASN A 36 11.97 -5.14 -10.39
C ASN A 36 11.54 -4.42 -9.11
N ALA A 37 10.61 -3.50 -9.24
CA ALA A 37 10.09 -2.67 -8.18
C ALA A 37 8.57 -2.61 -8.20
N GLY A 38 7.96 -2.11 -7.14
CA GLY A 38 6.54 -1.82 -7.06
C GLY A 38 6.25 -0.34 -7.12
N GLY A 39 5.21 0.04 -7.83
CA GLY A 39 4.66 1.37 -7.82
C GLY A 39 3.17 1.38 -7.56
N LEU A 40 2.65 2.51 -7.07
CA LEU A 40 1.25 2.72 -6.78
C LEU A 40 0.77 3.98 -7.51
N TYR A 41 -0.37 3.87 -8.19
CA TYR A 41 -1.08 5.00 -8.77
C TYR A 41 -2.55 4.96 -8.32
N GLY A 42 -2.90 5.79 -7.34
CA GLY A 42 -4.17 5.67 -6.63
C GLY A 42 -4.26 4.35 -5.85
N LEU A 43 -5.20 3.49 -6.22
CA LEU A 43 -5.33 2.12 -5.71
C LEU A 43 -4.75 1.07 -6.66
N GLN A 44 -4.34 1.48 -7.86
CA GLN A 44 -3.76 0.57 -8.84
C GLN A 44 -2.28 0.41 -8.59
N SER A 45 -1.86 -0.81 -8.34
CA SER A 45 -0.47 -1.20 -8.22
C SER A 45 0.06 -1.72 -9.56
N TYR A 46 1.33 -1.52 -9.80
CA TYR A 46 2.02 -1.99 -11.00
C TYR A 46 3.43 -2.44 -10.68
N VAL A 47 3.96 -3.35 -11.48
CA VAL A 47 5.37 -3.71 -11.46
C VAL A 47 6.12 -2.70 -12.33
N ALA A 48 7.16 -2.12 -11.77
CA ALA A 48 8.10 -1.25 -12.45
C ALA A 48 9.45 -1.96 -12.59
N GLN A 49 10.26 -1.51 -13.52
CA GLN A 49 11.64 -1.93 -13.67
C GLN A 49 12.55 -0.72 -13.47
N VAL A 50 13.56 -0.88 -12.64
CA VAL A 50 14.61 0.12 -12.40
C VAL A 50 15.90 -0.38 -13.04
N GLU A 51 16.45 0.40 -13.94
CA GLU A 51 17.63 0.08 -14.72
C GLU A 51 18.72 1.11 -14.44
N VAL A 52 19.97 0.69 -14.37
CA VAL A 52 21.11 1.59 -14.24
C VAL A 52 22.17 1.31 -15.30
N ASP A 53 22.73 2.37 -15.84
CA ASP A 53 23.95 2.37 -16.65
C ASP A 53 24.97 3.30 -16.01
N ILE A 54 26.19 2.79 -15.78
CA ILE A 54 27.34 3.59 -15.33
C ILE A 54 28.33 3.63 -16.50
N SER A 55 28.58 4.84 -17.01
CA SER A 55 29.41 5.05 -18.18
C SER A 55 30.46 6.15 -17.93
N LYS A 56 31.59 6.06 -18.65
CA LYS A 56 32.62 7.09 -18.58
C LYS A 56 32.09 8.42 -19.08
N GLY A 57 32.30 9.49 -18.32
CA GLY A 57 31.85 10.83 -18.67
C GLY A 57 31.99 11.81 -17.53
N LEU A 58 31.50 13.03 -17.70
CA LEU A 58 31.42 13.98 -16.60
C LEU A 58 30.53 13.42 -15.50
N PRO A 59 30.96 13.48 -14.23
CA PRO A 59 30.17 12.99 -13.11
C PRO A 59 28.79 13.64 -13.07
N CYS A 60 27.76 12.84 -13.28
CA CYS A 60 26.37 13.26 -13.15
C CYS A 60 25.52 12.08 -12.71
N PHE A 61 24.36 12.38 -12.06
CA PHE A 61 23.38 11.39 -11.68
C PHE A 61 22.03 11.81 -12.28
N ASP A 62 21.70 11.18 -13.39
CA ASP A 62 20.49 11.43 -14.15
C ASP A 62 19.42 10.38 -13.87
N MET A 63 18.19 10.83 -13.59
CA MET A 63 17.02 9.96 -13.40
C MET A 63 16.02 10.22 -14.52
N VAL A 64 15.69 9.16 -15.28
CA VAL A 64 14.88 9.21 -16.48
C VAL A 64 13.53 8.50 -16.26
N GLY A 65 12.45 9.07 -16.76
CA GLY A 65 11.07 8.58 -16.66
C GLY A 65 10.12 9.69 -16.27
N LEU A 66 8.83 9.37 -16.19
CA LEU A 66 7.83 10.30 -15.63
C LEU A 66 7.91 10.21 -14.10
N LEU A 67 8.74 11.06 -13.48
CA LEU A 67 9.04 11.05 -12.05
C LEU A 67 8.44 12.28 -11.38
N ASP A 68 7.77 12.09 -10.24
CA ASP A 68 7.35 13.19 -9.37
C ASP A 68 8.56 13.77 -8.58
N SER A 69 8.28 14.76 -7.72
CA SER A 69 9.31 15.39 -6.89
C SER A 69 9.92 14.43 -5.87
N GLU A 70 9.11 13.56 -5.26
CA GLU A 70 9.56 12.63 -4.22
C GLU A 70 10.58 11.62 -4.76
N VAL A 71 10.33 11.08 -5.99
CA VAL A 71 11.27 10.18 -6.67
C VAL A 71 12.55 10.92 -7.09
N ARG A 72 12.46 12.19 -7.53
CA ARG A 72 13.66 12.98 -7.89
C ARG A 72 14.53 13.31 -6.69
N GLU A 73 13.93 13.54 -5.52
CA GLU A 73 14.64 13.79 -4.28
C GLU A 73 15.41 12.55 -3.78
N ALA A 74 15.00 11.34 -4.20
CA ALA A 74 15.73 10.10 -3.90
C ALA A 74 17.21 10.17 -4.27
N ARG A 75 17.59 10.97 -5.30
CA ARG A 75 18.98 11.16 -5.70
C ARG A 75 19.88 11.60 -4.53
N GLU A 76 19.44 12.59 -3.76
CA GLU A 76 20.22 13.10 -2.64
C GLU A 76 20.22 12.12 -1.46
N ARG A 77 19.06 11.47 -1.18
CA ARG A 77 18.99 10.42 -0.15
C ARG A 77 19.94 9.27 -0.47
N LEU A 78 19.94 8.77 -1.70
CA LEU A 78 20.79 7.67 -2.15
C LEU A 78 22.28 8.05 -2.11
N ARG A 79 22.64 9.28 -2.53
CA ARG A 79 24.04 9.74 -2.47
C ARG A 79 24.59 9.70 -1.05
N VAL A 80 23.81 10.18 -0.07
CA VAL A 80 24.21 10.20 1.35
C VAL A 80 24.21 8.80 1.95
N SER A 81 23.17 8.02 1.73
CA SER A 81 23.03 6.68 2.31
C SER A 81 24.08 5.70 1.79
N LEU A 82 24.37 5.73 0.48
CA LEU A 82 25.42 4.90 -0.11
C LEU A 82 26.81 5.30 0.39
N HIS A 83 27.08 6.59 0.60
CA HIS A 83 28.31 7.03 1.23
C HIS A 83 28.43 6.50 2.67
N HIS A 84 27.32 6.46 3.41
CA HIS A 84 27.29 5.98 4.80
C HIS A 84 27.73 4.51 4.93
N ILE A 85 27.36 3.66 3.97
CA ILE A 85 27.75 2.24 3.92
C ILE A 85 29.05 1.97 3.15
N ASN A 86 29.92 2.98 2.98
CA ASN A 86 31.17 2.88 2.22
C ASN A 86 30.97 2.40 0.76
N ALA A 87 29.86 2.77 0.14
CA ALA A 87 29.50 2.49 -1.24
C ALA A 87 29.26 3.78 -2.04
N ALA A 88 30.07 4.79 -1.80
CA ALA A 88 29.94 6.09 -2.47
C ALA A 88 29.76 5.96 -3.99
N LEU A 89 28.95 6.85 -4.57
CA LEU A 89 28.76 6.90 -6.02
C LEU A 89 30.08 7.16 -6.74
N PRO A 90 30.38 6.42 -7.83
CA PRO A 90 31.59 6.67 -8.61
C PRO A 90 31.55 8.05 -9.29
N ALA A 91 32.74 8.63 -9.53
CA ALA A 91 32.88 9.90 -10.25
C ALA A 91 32.70 9.68 -11.79
N GLU A 92 31.58 9.08 -12.19
CA GLU A 92 31.21 8.72 -13.54
C GLU A 92 29.78 9.18 -13.84
N LYS A 93 29.35 9.05 -15.08
CA LYS A 93 27.96 9.32 -15.45
C LYS A 93 27.08 8.13 -15.06
N ILE A 94 26.14 8.37 -14.14
CA ILE A 94 25.13 7.41 -13.69
C ILE A 94 23.79 7.80 -14.31
N THR A 95 23.17 6.89 -15.04
CA THR A 95 21.83 7.08 -15.58
C THR A 95 20.91 6.00 -15.01
N VAL A 96 19.84 6.40 -14.33
CA VAL A 96 18.80 5.49 -13.80
C VAL A 96 17.51 5.69 -14.59
N ASN A 97 16.98 4.63 -15.17
CA ASN A 97 15.73 4.65 -15.92
C ASN A 97 14.63 3.88 -15.16
N TYR A 98 13.41 4.44 -15.15
CA TYR A 98 12.24 3.84 -14.49
C TYR A 98 11.16 3.51 -15.54
N SER A 99 10.99 2.23 -15.82
CA SER A 99 10.01 1.70 -16.77
C SER A 99 8.73 1.22 -16.04
N PRO A 100 7.54 1.27 -16.67
CA PRO A 100 7.23 1.81 -18.00
C PRO A 100 7.16 3.35 -18.03
N ALA A 101 7.56 3.96 -19.14
CA ALA A 101 7.60 5.42 -19.27
C ALA A 101 6.21 6.11 -19.25
N GLY A 102 5.13 5.37 -19.52
CA GLY A 102 3.77 5.90 -19.61
C GLY A 102 3.07 6.16 -18.27
N ILE A 103 3.67 5.75 -17.14
CA ILE A 103 3.07 5.88 -15.79
C ILE A 103 3.94 6.82 -14.96
N VAL A 104 3.31 7.77 -14.26
CA VAL A 104 4.01 8.64 -13.30
C VAL A 104 4.46 7.80 -12.11
N LYS A 105 5.76 7.81 -11.80
CA LYS A 105 6.31 7.22 -10.59
C LYS A 105 6.23 8.22 -9.46
N SER A 106 5.56 7.82 -8.39
CA SER A 106 5.35 8.64 -7.21
C SER A 106 5.70 7.86 -5.94
N GLY A 107 6.04 8.59 -4.89
CA GLY A 107 6.38 8.03 -3.60
C GLY A 107 7.84 7.57 -3.51
N THR A 108 8.20 7.08 -2.32
CA THR A 108 9.57 6.72 -1.95
C THR A 108 9.89 5.23 -2.11
N SER A 109 8.94 4.42 -2.65
CA SER A 109 9.10 2.96 -2.80
C SER A 109 10.25 2.54 -3.70
N PHE A 110 10.74 3.44 -4.56
CA PHE A 110 11.80 3.18 -5.52
C PHE A 110 13.21 3.36 -4.97
N ASP A 111 13.38 3.89 -3.75
CA ASP A 111 14.71 4.18 -3.19
C ASP A 111 15.55 2.89 -3.02
N LEU A 112 14.98 1.87 -2.34
CA LEU A 112 15.67 0.61 -2.11
C LEU A 112 16.05 -0.12 -3.41
N PRO A 113 15.16 -0.34 -4.38
CA PRO A 113 15.56 -0.97 -5.64
C PRO A 113 16.60 -0.14 -6.41
N THR A 114 16.53 1.20 -6.36
CA THR A 114 17.54 2.06 -6.99
C THR A 114 18.90 1.93 -6.31
N ALA A 115 18.94 1.87 -4.97
CA ALA A 115 20.18 1.62 -4.24
C ALA A 115 20.80 0.26 -4.64
N LEU A 116 20.00 -0.80 -4.66
CA LEU A 116 20.46 -2.15 -4.98
C LEU A 116 21.00 -2.26 -6.42
N VAL A 117 20.35 -1.64 -7.40
CA VAL A 117 20.81 -1.70 -8.79
C VAL A 117 22.10 -0.90 -8.99
N ILE A 118 22.30 0.21 -8.25
CA ILE A 118 23.56 0.96 -8.23
C ILE A 118 24.68 0.13 -7.58
N LEU A 119 24.40 -0.53 -6.45
CA LEU A 119 25.34 -1.43 -5.78
C LEU A 119 25.76 -2.61 -6.67
N ALA A 120 24.83 -3.13 -7.47
CA ALA A 120 25.15 -4.17 -8.45
C ALA A 120 26.05 -3.62 -9.58
N ALA A 121 25.78 -2.42 -10.07
CA ALA A 121 26.63 -1.78 -11.05
C ALA A 121 28.04 -1.45 -10.52
N GLN A 122 28.20 -1.30 -9.19
CA GLN A 122 29.50 -1.20 -8.52
C GLN A 122 30.17 -2.57 -8.23
N GLY A 123 29.52 -3.68 -8.60
CA GLY A 123 30.02 -5.03 -8.34
C GLY A 123 29.93 -5.51 -6.89
N LYS A 124 29.16 -4.80 -6.03
CA LYS A 124 28.94 -5.16 -4.61
C LYS A 124 27.83 -6.18 -4.40
N VAL A 125 26.96 -6.34 -5.41
CA VAL A 125 25.82 -7.27 -5.43
C VAL A 125 25.79 -7.95 -6.81
N PRO A 126 25.52 -9.27 -6.91
CA PRO A 126 25.43 -9.98 -8.19
C PRO A 126 24.23 -9.50 -9.02
N PRO A 127 24.43 -8.97 -10.24
CA PRO A 127 23.33 -8.45 -11.08
C PRO A 127 22.29 -9.52 -11.46
N GLU A 128 22.72 -10.77 -11.61
CA GLU A 128 21.85 -11.88 -11.99
C GLU A 128 20.77 -12.14 -10.95
N ARG A 129 21.07 -11.95 -9.66
CA ARG A 129 20.13 -12.16 -8.56
C ARG A 129 19.08 -11.06 -8.49
N LEU A 130 19.39 -9.85 -8.94
CA LEU A 130 18.45 -8.73 -8.93
C LEU A 130 17.34 -8.90 -9.98
N ARG A 131 17.58 -9.61 -11.07
CA ARG A 131 16.56 -9.86 -12.10
C ARG A 131 15.39 -10.69 -11.59
N GLU A 132 15.65 -11.58 -10.65
CA GLU A 132 14.65 -12.46 -10.03
C GLU A 132 14.08 -11.86 -8.72
N LEU A 133 14.59 -10.69 -8.32
CA LEU A 133 14.19 -9.99 -7.11
C LEU A 133 13.20 -8.87 -7.43
N TRP A 134 12.18 -8.75 -6.59
CA TRP A 134 11.31 -7.61 -6.53
C TRP A 134 11.54 -6.87 -5.20
N ALA A 135 11.68 -5.54 -5.24
CA ALA A 135 11.99 -4.77 -4.05
C ALA A 135 11.22 -3.45 -3.99
N VAL A 136 10.86 -3.04 -2.78
CA VAL A 136 10.33 -1.70 -2.46
C VAL A 136 10.84 -1.25 -1.10
N GLY A 137 11.01 0.06 -0.92
CA GLY A 137 11.41 0.63 0.37
C GLY A 137 11.94 2.04 0.23
N GLU A 138 11.71 2.86 1.24
CA GLU A 138 12.34 4.17 1.38
C GLU A 138 13.70 4.02 2.05
N VAL A 139 14.71 4.73 1.56
CA VAL A 139 16.04 4.74 2.15
C VAL A 139 16.27 6.04 2.91
N GLY A 140 16.53 5.93 4.21
CA GLY A 140 16.93 7.05 5.06
C GLY A 140 18.37 7.49 4.79
N LEU A 141 18.73 8.70 5.20
CA LEU A 141 20.12 9.22 5.09
C LEU A 141 21.14 8.37 5.87
N ASP A 142 20.68 7.67 6.89
CA ASP A 142 21.43 6.73 7.74
C ASP A 142 21.46 5.30 7.17
N ALA A 143 21.07 5.11 5.92
CA ALA A 143 20.95 3.84 5.22
C ALA A 143 19.93 2.86 5.83
N ARG A 144 19.07 3.31 6.76
CA ARG A 144 17.93 2.50 7.24
C ARG A 144 16.82 2.46 6.21
N ILE A 145 16.18 1.32 6.14
CA ILE A 145 15.00 1.12 5.30
C ILE A 145 13.75 1.45 6.11
N LYS A 146 12.92 2.34 5.56
CA LYS A 146 11.67 2.80 6.18
C LYS A 146 10.47 2.26 5.44
N GLN A 147 9.35 2.15 6.17
CA GLN A 147 8.08 1.71 5.60
C GLN A 147 7.62 2.56 4.41
N VAL A 148 6.92 1.91 3.48
CA VAL A 148 6.28 2.55 2.33
C VAL A 148 4.80 2.19 2.27
N ARG A 149 4.03 3.02 1.58
CA ARG A 149 2.57 2.80 1.44
C ARG A 149 2.27 1.80 0.34
N GLY A 150 1.19 1.03 0.52
CA GLY A 150 0.63 0.19 -0.52
C GLY A 150 1.41 -1.09 -0.80
N VAL A 151 2.25 -1.54 0.14
CA VAL A 151 3.05 -2.78 -0.04
C VAL A 151 2.15 -3.97 -0.31
N LEU A 152 1.04 -4.11 0.42
CA LEU A 152 0.08 -5.21 0.21
C LEU A 152 -0.47 -5.21 -1.23
N ALA A 153 -0.91 -4.05 -1.73
CA ALA A 153 -1.41 -3.93 -3.09
C ALA A 153 -0.32 -4.18 -4.14
N MET A 154 0.90 -3.67 -3.91
CA MET A 154 2.05 -3.89 -4.80
C MET A 154 2.47 -5.35 -4.84
N LEU A 155 2.45 -6.07 -3.72
CA LEU A 155 2.76 -7.51 -3.66
C LEU A 155 1.71 -8.35 -4.38
N HIS A 156 0.42 -7.99 -4.32
CA HIS A 156 -0.61 -8.67 -5.11
C HIS A 156 -0.35 -8.56 -6.62
N ALA A 157 0.08 -7.38 -7.11
CA ALA A 157 0.46 -7.22 -8.51
C ALA A 157 1.73 -8.00 -8.85
N ALA A 158 2.74 -7.94 -7.99
CA ALA A 158 4.03 -8.61 -8.19
C ALA A 158 3.92 -10.15 -8.15
N ASN A 159 3.00 -10.69 -7.34
CA ASN A 159 2.76 -12.14 -7.24
C ASN A 159 2.36 -12.78 -8.57
N GLN A 160 1.73 -12.03 -9.47
CA GLN A 160 1.38 -12.51 -10.81
C GLN A 160 2.62 -12.79 -11.68
N SER A 161 3.77 -12.19 -11.36
CA SER A 161 5.03 -12.34 -12.10
C SER A 161 5.96 -13.41 -11.52
N ALA A 162 5.60 -14.04 -10.40
CA ALA A 162 6.32 -15.15 -9.75
C ALA A 162 7.83 -14.91 -9.55
N PHE A 163 8.19 -13.79 -8.92
CA PHE A 163 9.59 -13.52 -8.56
C PHE A 163 10.12 -14.52 -7.54
N ARG A 164 11.43 -14.77 -7.58
CA ARG A 164 12.10 -15.70 -6.66
C ARG A 164 12.14 -15.19 -5.22
N SER A 165 12.18 -13.86 -5.02
CA SER A 165 12.21 -13.23 -3.71
C SER A 165 11.64 -11.82 -3.75
N TYR A 166 11.05 -11.42 -2.61
CA TYR A 166 10.42 -10.11 -2.42
C TYR A 166 11.10 -9.42 -1.24
N LEU A 167 11.70 -8.28 -1.47
CA LEU A 167 12.42 -7.50 -0.46
C LEU A 167 11.62 -6.25 -0.11
N ILE A 168 11.22 -6.14 1.15
CA ILE A 168 10.37 -5.06 1.64
C ILE A 168 10.92 -4.49 2.96
N PRO A 169 10.49 -3.29 3.40
CA PRO A 169 10.83 -2.81 4.73
C PRO A 169 10.32 -3.77 5.82
N PHE A 170 11.09 -3.94 6.88
CA PHE A 170 10.70 -4.80 8.01
C PHE A 170 9.37 -4.36 8.63
N GLU A 171 9.09 -3.07 8.69
CA GLU A 171 7.83 -2.51 9.20
C GLU A 171 6.60 -2.91 8.36
N ASN A 172 6.81 -3.23 7.08
CA ASN A 172 5.76 -3.74 6.17
C ASN A 172 5.71 -5.28 6.13
N LEU A 173 6.53 -6.00 6.92
CA LEU A 173 6.63 -7.46 6.80
C LEU A 173 5.29 -8.16 7.06
N GLY A 174 4.46 -7.64 7.95
CA GLY A 174 3.11 -8.16 8.17
C GLY A 174 2.21 -8.12 6.94
N GLU A 175 2.32 -7.08 6.11
CA GLU A 175 1.63 -7.01 4.81
C GLU A 175 2.14 -8.10 3.86
N GLY A 176 3.46 -8.34 3.87
CA GLY A 176 4.08 -9.40 3.08
C GLY A 176 3.61 -10.80 3.46
N LEU A 177 3.57 -11.09 4.75
CA LEU A 177 3.11 -12.39 5.28
C LEU A 177 1.62 -12.62 5.01
N ALA A 178 0.83 -11.56 4.91
CA ALA A 178 -0.59 -11.62 4.64
C ALA A 178 -0.95 -12.01 3.20
N VAL A 179 -0.07 -11.81 2.23
CA VAL A 179 -0.30 -12.21 0.81
C VAL A 179 -0.21 -13.72 0.61
N GLY A 180 0.27 -14.47 1.60
CA GLY A 180 0.38 -15.91 1.56
C GLY A 180 1.81 -16.41 1.41
N LYS A 181 2.02 -17.54 0.70
CA LYS A 181 3.32 -18.25 0.64
C LYS A 181 4.36 -17.57 -0.26
N LEU A 182 4.49 -16.25 -0.20
CA LEU A 182 5.54 -15.55 -0.93
C LEU A 182 6.88 -15.61 -0.15
N PRO A 183 8.01 -15.75 -0.84
CA PRO A 183 9.34 -15.69 -0.21
C PRO A 183 9.72 -14.22 0.09
N VAL A 184 9.06 -13.63 1.08
CA VAL A 184 9.23 -12.23 1.48
C VAL A 184 10.33 -12.12 2.53
N MET A 185 11.25 -11.15 2.35
CA MET A 185 12.26 -10.75 3.32
C MET A 185 12.00 -9.30 3.77
N GLY A 186 11.84 -9.11 5.07
CA GLY A 186 11.78 -7.77 5.68
C GLY A 186 13.16 -7.29 6.10
N VAL A 187 13.60 -6.13 5.61
CA VAL A 187 14.92 -5.56 5.90
C VAL A 187 14.83 -4.24 6.65
N CYS A 188 15.79 -4.01 7.55
CA CYS A 188 15.90 -2.79 8.36
C CYS A 188 16.96 -1.81 7.80
N SER A 189 17.92 -2.28 7.01
CA SER A 189 19.02 -1.45 6.47
C SER A 189 19.46 -1.89 5.07
N LEU A 190 20.23 -1.03 4.39
CA LEU A 190 20.84 -1.37 3.10
C LEU A 190 21.87 -2.49 3.23
N GLU A 191 22.61 -2.54 4.36
CA GLU A 191 23.57 -3.62 4.63
C GLU A 191 22.84 -4.96 4.73
N GLU A 192 21.75 -5.05 5.50
CA GLU A 192 20.94 -6.28 5.61
C GLU A 192 20.37 -6.70 4.24
N ALA A 193 19.93 -5.73 3.42
CA ALA A 193 19.50 -5.98 2.05
C ALA A 193 20.61 -6.54 1.16
N MET A 194 21.82 -5.99 1.24
CA MET A 194 23.01 -6.48 0.52
C MET A 194 23.41 -7.89 0.98
N GLU A 195 23.43 -8.12 2.30
CA GLU A 195 23.74 -9.44 2.88
C GLU A 195 22.75 -10.48 2.35
N TYR A 196 21.45 -10.19 2.39
CA TYR A 196 20.43 -11.09 1.87
C TYR A 196 20.61 -11.40 0.39
N VAL A 197 20.88 -10.42 -0.46
CA VAL A 197 21.08 -10.65 -1.89
C VAL A 197 22.36 -11.44 -2.15
N ASN A 198 23.43 -11.24 -1.36
CA ASN A 198 24.69 -11.98 -1.49
C ASN A 198 24.66 -13.38 -0.89
N ALA A 199 23.72 -13.66 0.01
CA ALA A 199 23.62 -14.93 0.74
C ALA A 199 23.28 -16.12 -0.17
N SER A 200 23.68 -17.32 0.24
CA SER A 200 23.24 -18.58 -0.39
C SER A 200 21.73 -18.80 -0.21
N ALA A 201 21.12 -19.67 -1.01
CA ALA A 201 19.69 -19.95 -0.91
C ALA A 201 19.28 -20.47 0.49
N GLN A 202 20.15 -21.23 1.15
CA GLN A 202 19.90 -21.73 2.50
C GLN A 202 19.96 -20.60 3.55
N GLU A 203 20.92 -19.70 3.42
CA GLU A 203 21.05 -18.52 4.29
C GLU A 203 19.89 -17.55 4.08
N GLN A 204 19.46 -17.31 2.84
CA GLN A 204 18.28 -16.49 2.53
C GLN A 204 17.03 -17.04 3.22
N GLU A 205 16.83 -18.36 3.18
CA GLU A 205 15.71 -19.00 3.86
C GLU A 205 15.79 -18.83 5.38
N ARG A 206 16.99 -18.96 5.96
CA ARG A 206 17.21 -18.70 7.39
C ARG A 206 16.91 -17.25 7.75
N MET A 207 17.45 -16.29 6.99
CA MET A 207 17.22 -14.86 7.23
C MET A 207 15.74 -14.50 7.17
N ARG A 208 14.97 -15.10 6.24
CA ARG A 208 13.51 -14.89 6.17
C ARG A 208 12.81 -15.38 7.42
N ARG A 209 13.13 -16.59 7.90
CA ARG A 209 12.54 -17.13 9.14
C ARG A 209 12.90 -16.28 10.36
N ASP A 210 14.16 -15.89 10.47
CA ASP A 210 14.61 -15.02 11.57
C ASP A 210 13.89 -13.66 11.55
N ALA A 211 13.64 -13.09 10.38
CA ALA A 211 12.88 -11.86 10.23
C ALA A 211 11.38 -12.04 10.59
N GLU A 212 10.77 -13.16 10.18
CA GLU A 212 9.40 -13.52 10.52
C GLU A 212 9.23 -13.71 12.03
N ASP A 213 10.14 -14.47 12.68
CA ASP A 213 10.11 -14.70 14.12
C ASP A 213 10.28 -13.40 14.92
N ARG A 214 11.18 -12.50 14.48
CA ARG A 214 11.33 -11.16 15.06
C ARG A 214 10.03 -10.37 14.95
N TRP A 215 9.41 -10.37 13.78
CA TRP A 215 8.16 -9.64 13.54
C TRP A 215 7.00 -10.18 14.38
N GLN A 216 6.82 -11.51 14.43
CA GLN A 216 5.78 -12.16 15.23
C GLN A 216 5.96 -11.88 16.74
N SER A 217 7.20 -11.86 17.22
CA SER A 217 7.50 -11.55 18.62
C SER A 217 7.11 -10.11 18.98
N GLN A 218 7.32 -9.16 18.07
CA GLN A 218 6.90 -7.77 18.24
C GLN A 218 5.38 -7.60 18.09
N ALA A 219 4.74 -8.34 17.18
CA ALA A 219 3.32 -8.28 16.92
C ALA A 219 2.49 -8.82 18.11
N LYS A 220 2.96 -9.86 18.80
CA LYS A 220 2.27 -10.40 19.99
C LYS A 220 2.05 -9.37 21.10
N GLY A 221 2.98 -8.46 21.29
CA GLY A 221 2.83 -7.35 22.24
C GLY A 221 1.84 -6.24 21.79
N ARG A 222 1.40 -6.28 20.51
CA ARG A 222 0.50 -5.27 19.93
C ARG A 222 -0.95 -5.75 19.77
N MET A 223 -1.19 -7.07 19.78
CA MET A 223 -2.50 -7.68 19.51
C MET A 223 -3.53 -7.52 20.64
N GLU A 224 -3.18 -6.97 21.82
CA GLU A 224 -4.11 -6.66 22.91
C GLU A 224 -4.84 -5.31 22.74
N LYS A 225 -4.87 -4.74 21.54
CA LYS A 225 -5.69 -3.55 21.29
C LYS A 225 -7.17 -3.92 21.44
N GLU A 226 -7.85 -3.25 22.36
CA GLU A 226 -9.29 -3.35 22.60
C GLU A 226 -10.09 -3.29 21.29
N LYS A 227 -11.14 -4.10 21.19
CA LYS A 227 -12.09 -4.01 20.07
C LYS A 227 -12.58 -2.57 19.93
N LYS A 228 -12.30 -1.96 18.78
CA LYS A 228 -12.73 -0.58 18.51
C LYS A 228 -14.25 -0.44 18.33
N THR A 229 -14.93 -1.55 18.00
CA THR A 229 -16.38 -1.56 17.74
C THR A 229 -17.17 -1.79 19.02
N PRO A 230 -18.05 -0.85 19.40
CA PRO A 230 -18.91 -1.03 20.57
C PRO A 230 -19.87 -2.19 20.40
N ASP A 231 -20.14 -2.92 21.47
CA ASP A 231 -21.10 -4.02 21.45
C ASP A 231 -22.53 -3.47 21.29
N PHE A 232 -23.29 -4.11 20.41
CA PHE A 232 -24.68 -3.80 20.15
C PHE A 232 -25.56 -3.97 21.43
N ALA A 233 -25.15 -4.83 22.34
CA ALA A 233 -25.79 -5.05 23.64
C ALA A 233 -25.74 -3.81 24.55
N LEU A 234 -24.77 -2.90 24.37
CA LEU A 234 -24.68 -1.66 25.14
C LEU A 234 -25.78 -0.64 24.83
N LEU A 235 -26.56 -0.86 23.78
CA LEU A 235 -27.69 -0.01 23.41
C LEU A 235 -28.92 -0.37 24.26
N CYS A 236 -29.31 0.52 25.16
CA CYS A 236 -30.54 0.36 25.94
C CYS A 236 -31.76 0.92 25.20
N GLY A 237 -32.85 0.19 25.15
CA GLY A 237 -34.07 0.59 24.41
C GLY A 237 -33.87 0.54 22.90
N MET A 238 -34.66 1.33 22.15
CA MET A 238 -34.61 1.46 20.69
C MET A 238 -34.88 0.13 19.94
N GLU A 239 -35.78 -0.69 20.40
CA GLU A 239 -36.00 -2.06 19.90
C GLU A 239 -36.35 -2.09 18.40
N GLU A 240 -37.16 -1.13 17.91
CA GLU A 240 -37.50 -1.01 16.48
C GLU A 240 -36.26 -0.64 15.65
N ALA A 241 -35.45 0.32 16.13
CA ALA A 241 -34.24 0.74 15.42
C ALA A 241 -33.18 -0.38 15.42
N LYS A 242 -33.04 -1.13 16.51
CA LYS A 242 -32.17 -2.31 16.60
C LYS A 242 -32.60 -3.38 15.61
N ARG A 243 -33.93 -3.68 15.55
CA ARG A 243 -34.45 -4.65 14.59
C ARG A 243 -34.22 -4.22 13.15
N ALA A 244 -34.47 -2.93 12.83
CA ALA A 244 -34.16 -2.38 11.52
C ALA A 244 -32.68 -2.49 11.17
N ALA A 245 -31.79 -2.21 12.14
CA ALA A 245 -30.34 -2.32 12.00
C ALA A 245 -29.90 -3.77 11.72
N MET A 246 -30.46 -4.75 12.41
CA MET A 246 -30.20 -6.18 12.17
C MET A 246 -30.65 -6.62 10.77
N ILE A 247 -31.83 -6.19 10.31
CA ILE A 247 -32.32 -6.48 8.97
C ILE A 247 -31.41 -5.85 7.91
N ALA A 248 -31.02 -4.57 8.12
CA ALA A 248 -30.12 -3.86 7.22
C ALA A 248 -28.74 -4.53 7.15
N ALA A 249 -28.20 -4.97 8.29
CA ALA A 249 -26.91 -5.67 8.35
C ALA A 249 -26.97 -7.04 7.64
N ALA A 250 -28.03 -7.82 7.87
CA ALA A 250 -28.19 -9.13 7.25
C ALA A 250 -28.40 -9.07 5.73
N GLY A 251 -29.11 -8.03 5.25
CA GLY A 251 -29.44 -7.86 3.84
C GLY A 251 -28.51 -6.90 3.08
N ALA A 252 -27.47 -6.37 3.70
CA ALA A 252 -26.61 -5.32 3.14
C ALA A 252 -27.40 -4.10 2.62
N HIS A 253 -28.44 -3.69 3.37
CA HIS A 253 -29.30 -2.58 3.01
C HIS A 253 -28.81 -1.25 3.57
N ASN A 254 -29.13 -0.17 2.87
CA ASN A 254 -28.97 1.16 3.41
C ASN A 254 -29.97 1.42 4.54
N LEU A 255 -29.54 2.09 5.60
CA LEU A 255 -30.35 2.41 6.75
C LEU A 255 -30.45 3.93 6.94
N LEU A 256 -31.67 4.45 7.03
CA LEU A 256 -31.94 5.84 7.33
C LEU A 256 -32.43 5.98 8.78
N LEU A 257 -31.70 6.74 9.59
CA LEU A 257 -32.05 7.01 10.97
C LEU A 257 -32.58 8.44 11.14
N ALA A 258 -33.87 8.59 11.41
CA ALA A 258 -34.52 9.87 11.67
C ALA A 258 -34.96 9.97 13.15
N GLY A 259 -34.81 11.16 13.74
CA GLY A 259 -35.25 11.41 15.11
C GLY A 259 -34.55 12.62 15.77
N PRO A 260 -34.99 13.04 16.96
CA PRO A 260 -34.42 14.18 17.66
C PRO A 260 -32.95 13.99 18.03
N PRO A 261 -32.20 15.07 18.33
CA PRO A 261 -30.85 14.96 18.84
C PRO A 261 -30.82 14.19 20.19
N GLY A 262 -29.72 13.49 20.50
CA GLY A 262 -29.55 12.74 21.75
C GLY A 262 -30.24 11.36 21.79
N THR A 263 -30.96 10.91 20.77
CA THR A 263 -31.66 9.61 20.77
C THR A 263 -30.75 8.39 20.48
N GLY A 264 -29.42 8.53 20.46
CA GLY A 264 -28.50 7.41 20.29
C GLY A 264 -28.26 6.95 18.84
N LYS A 265 -28.73 7.68 17.81
CA LYS A 265 -28.53 7.32 16.37
C LYS A 265 -27.07 7.06 15.99
N THR A 266 -26.17 7.92 16.44
CA THR A 266 -24.74 7.78 16.17
C THR A 266 -24.15 6.55 16.88
N MET A 267 -24.62 6.27 18.10
CA MET A 267 -24.17 5.08 18.84
C MET A 267 -24.65 3.80 18.17
N LEU A 268 -25.92 3.74 17.75
CA LEU A 268 -26.45 2.63 16.94
C LEU A 268 -25.62 2.41 15.67
N ALA A 269 -25.30 3.49 14.94
CA ALA A 269 -24.50 3.38 13.73
C ALA A 269 -23.08 2.83 14.02
N ARG A 270 -22.44 3.24 15.09
CA ARG A 270 -21.10 2.75 15.50
C ARG A 270 -21.09 1.27 15.88
N CYS A 271 -22.21 0.73 16.33
CA CYS A 271 -22.33 -0.70 16.65
C CYS A 271 -22.58 -1.57 15.41
N LEU A 272 -22.96 -1.00 14.25
CA LEU A 272 -23.30 -1.75 13.04
C LEU A 272 -22.17 -2.68 12.56
N PRO A 273 -20.88 -2.27 12.52
CA PRO A 273 -19.82 -3.19 12.11
C PRO A 273 -19.78 -4.48 12.91
N GLY A 274 -20.13 -4.43 14.21
CA GLY A 274 -20.14 -5.59 15.10
C GLY A 274 -21.25 -6.62 14.83
N ILE A 275 -22.31 -6.23 14.13
CA ILE A 275 -23.43 -7.12 13.75
C ILE A 275 -23.43 -7.52 12.28
N LEU A 276 -22.51 -6.95 11.47
CA LEU A 276 -22.29 -7.39 10.10
C LEU A 276 -21.65 -8.79 10.09
N PRO A 277 -21.89 -9.61 9.07
CA PRO A 277 -21.18 -10.87 8.90
C PRO A 277 -19.66 -10.67 8.92
N PRO A 278 -18.87 -11.57 9.54
CA PRO A 278 -17.41 -11.44 9.56
C PRO A 278 -16.86 -11.37 8.14
N MET A 279 -15.73 -10.67 7.96
CA MET A 279 -15.06 -10.60 6.67
C MET A 279 -14.41 -11.94 6.32
N SER A 280 -14.51 -12.37 5.06
CA SER A 280 -13.70 -13.46 4.53
C SER A 280 -12.23 -13.03 4.44
N GLU A 281 -11.30 -13.97 4.26
CA GLU A 281 -9.87 -13.63 4.12
C GLU A 281 -9.62 -12.75 2.88
N GLU A 282 -10.35 -12.98 1.78
CA GLU A 282 -10.30 -12.13 0.59
C GLU A 282 -10.79 -10.71 0.89
N GLU A 283 -11.91 -10.56 1.62
CA GLU A 283 -12.44 -9.26 2.02
C GLU A 283 -11.47 -8.51 2.93
N LYS A 284 -10.81 -9.21 3.88
CA LYS A 284 -9.77 -8.61 4.73
C LYS A 284 -8.59 -8.10 3.91
N GLN A 285 -8.15 -8.86 2.90
CA GLN A 285 -7.08 -8.44 2.00
C GLN A 285 -7.48 -7.23 1.16
N GLU A 286 -8.69 -7.21 0.58
CA GLU A 286 -9.21 -6.06 -0.18
C GLU A 286 -9.23 -4.79 0.67
N VAL A 287 -9.81 -4.86 1.87
CA VAL A 287 -9.89 -3.71 2.79
C VAL A 287 -8.50 -3.27 3.21
N SER A 288 -7.64 -4.20 3.61
CA SER A 288 -6.29 -3.87 4.05
C SER A 288 -5.43 -3.28 2.94
N ALA A 289 -5.60 -3.71 1.68
CA ALA A 289 -4.91 -3.13 0.53
C ALA A 289 -5.31 -1.66 0.31
N ILE A 290 -6.58 -1.31 0.51
CA ILE A 290 -7.08 0.08 0.44
C ILE A 290 -6.43 0.93 1.54
N TYR A 291 -6.41 0.43 2.78
CA TYR A 291 -5.82 1.15 3.92
C TYR A 291 -4.29 1.24 3.82
N SER A 292 -3.63 0.21 3.30
CA SER A 292 -2.20 0.22 2.98
C SER A 292 -1.88 1.31 1.94
N ALA A 293 -2.65 1.37 0.83
CA ALA A 293 -2.51 2.40 -0.20
C ALA A 293 -2.79 3.82 0.33
N ALA A 294 -3.71 3.96 1.30
CA ALA A 294 -3.98 5.22 1.98
C ALA A 294 -2.87 5.61 2.99
N GLY A 295 -1.97 4.70 3.34
CA GLY A 295 -0.98 4.88 4.40
C GLY A 295 -1.60 4.88 5.80
N GLN A 296 -2.72 4.18 5.97
CA GLN A 296 -3.50 4.10 7.22
C GLN A 296 -3.55 2.68 7.79
N LEU A 297 -2.76 1.76 7.26
CA LEU A 297 -2.66 0.41 7.81
C LEU A 297 -1.77 0.45 9.05
N GLU A 298 -2.35 0.22 10.22
CA GLU A 298 -1.64 0.21 11.49
C GLU A 298 -0.78 -1.07 11.61
N ASP A 299 0.48 -0.91 12.00
CA ASP A 299 1.40 -2.01 12.35
C ASP A 299 1.59 -3.09 11.27
N GLY A 300 1.27 -2.82 10.00
CA GLY A 300 1.39 -3.77 8.89
C GLY A 300 0.50 -5.02 9.02
N THR A 301 -0.48 -5.02 9.92
CA THR A 301 -1.40 -6.15 10.12
C THR A 301 -2.68 -5.98 9.31
N LEU A 302 -3.27 -7.11 8.86
CA LEU A 302 -4.57 -7.08 8.18
C LEU A 302 -5.67 -6.55 9.08
N ILE A 303 -6.57 -5.76 8.51
CA ILE A 303 -7.79 -5.27 9.18
C ILE A 303 -8.73 -6.46 9.40
N GLN A 304 -9.07 -6.70 10.68
CA GLN A 304 -9.93 -7.82 11.08
C GLN A 304 -11.41 -7.44 11.19
N GLU A 305 -11.70 -6.18 11.53
CA GLU A 305 -13.05 -5.67 11.70
C GLU A 305 -13.50 -4.86 10.48
N ARG A 306 -14.79 -4.88 10.18
CA ARG A 306 -15.36 -4.08 9.10
C ARG A 306 -15.18 -2.58 9.38
N PRO A 307 -14.68 -1.79 8.43
CA PRO A 307 -14.45 -0.37 8.63
C PRO A 307 -15.71 0.40 9.00
N PHE A 308 -15.58 1.35 9.91
CA PHE A 308 -16.58 2.37 10.18
C PHE A 308 -16.02 3.74 9.87
N VAL A 309 -16.51 4.35 8.81
CA VAL A 309 -16.05 5.67 8.35
C VAL A 309 -17.16 6.69 8.57
N SER A 310 -16.85 7.74 9.33
CA SER A 310 -17.78 8.82 9.66
C SER A 310 -17.16 10.16 9.26
N PRO A 311 -17.36 10.60 8.01
CA PRO A 311 -16.88 11.91 7.57
C PRO A 311 -17.54 13.04 8.34
N HIS A 312 -16.79 14.10 8.63
CA HIS A 312 -17.38 15.32 9.16
C HIS A 312 -18.24 15.99 8.09
N HIS A 313 -19.33 16.67 8.47
CA HIS A 313 -20.26 17.32 7.52
C HIS A 313 -19.59 18.42 6.64
N THR A 314 -18.42 18.94 7.04
CA THR A 314 -17.65 19.94 6.27
C THR A 314 -16.63 19.32 5.34
N VAL A 315 -16.60 17.98 5.20
CA VAL A 315 -15.61 17.30 4.36
C VAL A 315 -15.78 17.72 2.89
N SER A 316 -14.66 17.98 2.20
CA SER A 316 -14.70 18.35 0.78
C SER A 316 -15.11 17.14 -0.09
N VAL A 317 -15.64 17.44 -1.29
CA VAL A 317 -15.99 16.41 -2.27
C VAL A 317 -14.79 15.51 -2.58
N TYR A 318 -13.60 16.11 -2.75
CA TYR A 318 -12.37 15.35 -3.00
C TYR A 318 -11.97 14.41 -1.84
N ALA A 319 -12.14 14.86 -0.61
CA ALA A 319 -11.88 13.99 0.55
C ALA A 319 -12.92 12.85 0.66
N MET A 320 -14.15 13.11 0.21
CA MET A 320 -15.22 12.10 0.18
C MET A 320 -14.98 11.06 -0.91
N THR A 321 -14.78 11.47 -2.16
CA THR A 321 -14.69 10.58 -3.34
C THR A 321 -13.28 10.14 -3.67
N GLY A 322 -12.28 10.84 -3.17
CA GLY A 322 -10.88 10.67 -3.59
C GLY A 322 -10.55 11.46 -4.86
N GLY A 323 -9.31 11.40 -5.29
CA GLY A 323 -8.82 12.09 -6.49
C GLY A 323 -7.57 12.92 -6.21
N GLY A 324 -7.31 13.90 -7.08
CA GLY A 324 -6.12 14.74 -7.07
C GLY A 324 -5.16 14.41 -8.21
N ALA A 325 -4.07 15.21 -8.35
CA ALA A 325 -3.03 14.99 -9.37
C ALA A 325 -2.35 13.61 -9.18
N VAL A 326 -2.09 13.24 -7.93
CA VAL A 326 -1.78 11.87 -7.52
C VAL A 326 -3.03 11.36 -6.80
N PRO A 327 -3.80 10.42 -7.39
CA PRO A 327 -5.06 9.98 -6.82
C PRO A 327 -4.88 9.37 -5.42
N LYS A 328 -5.71 9.80 -4.47
CA LYS A 328 -5.76 9.21 -3.12
C LYS A 328 -7.14 8.63 -2.86
N PRO A 329 -7.27 7.51 -2.12
CA PRO A 329 -8.57 6.97 -1.74
C PRO A 329 -9.34 7.96 -0.87
N GLY A 330 -10.63 8.16 -1.17
CA GLY A 330 -11.52 8.98 -0.37
C GLY A 330 -12.24 8.17 0.71
N MET A 331 -13.04 8.87 1.53
CA MET A 331 -13.78 8.27 2.65
C MET A 331 -14.75 7.15 2.20
N VAL A 332 -15.36 7.29 1.01
CA VAL A 332 -16.21 6.25 0.41
C VAL A 332 -15.41 4.98 0.15
N THR A 333 -14.19 5.14 -0.37
CA THR A 333 -13.31 4.00 -0.65
C THR A 333 -12.82 3.35 0.64
N LEU A 334 -12.50 4.15 1.68
CA LEU A 334 -12.10 3.65 3.00
C LEU A 334 -13.24 2.90 3.71
N ALA A 335 -14.51 3.20 3.39
CA ALA A 335 -15.68 2.48 3.91
C ALA A 335 -15.97 1.14 3.17
N HIS A 336 -15.10 0.74 2.23
CA HIS A 336 -15.28 -0.50 1.47
C HIS A 336 -15.48 -1.71 2.38
N ARG A 337 -16.47 -2.55 2.07
CA ARG A 337 -16.89 -3.74 2.88
C ARG A 337 -17.31 -3.40 4.32
N GLY A 338 -17.53 -2.12 4.62
CA GLY A 338 -17.88 -1.63 5.95
C GLY A 338 -19.09 -0.71 5.96
N VAL A 339 -19.06 0.26 6.85
CA VAL A 339 -20.15 1.20 7.09
C VAL A 339 -19.67 2.63 6.82
N LEU A 340 -20.34 3.32 5.92
CA LEU A 340 -20.21 4.76 5.72
C LEU A 340 -21.35 5.46 6.46
N PHE A 341 -21.03 6.19 7.51
CA PHE A 341 -22.00 6.91 8.31
C PHE A 341 -21.98 8.40 7.95
N LEU A 342 -23.07 8.87 7.32
CA LEU A 342 -23.22 10.26 6.95
C LEU A 342 -24.14 10.96 7.95
N ASP A 343 -23.55 11.82 8.78
CA ASP A 343 -24.31 12.64 9.73
C ASP A 343 -24.77 13.94 9.04
N GLU A 344 -25.99 14.37 9.32
CA GLU A 344 -26.57 15.63 8.83
C GLU A 344 -26.55 15.75 7.28
N MET A 345 -26.81 14.65 6.57
CA MET A 345 -26.74 14.57 5.11
C MET A 345 -27.51 15.68 4.37
N ALA A 346 -28.60 16.18 4.97
CA ALA A 346 -29.37 17.28 4.38
C ALA A 346 -28.68 18.63 4.41
N LEU A 347 -27.63 18.81 5.23
CA LEU A 347 -26.95 20.10 5.38
C LEU A 347 -25.68 20.24 4.54
N SER A 348 -25.01 19.12 4.23
CA SER A 348 -23.65 19.17 3.67
C SER A 348 -23.52 18.66 2.23
N LEU A 349 -24.42 17.81 1.77
CA LEU A 349 -24.25 17.03 0.53
C LEU A 349 -25.34 17.30 -0.52
N ILE A 350 -25.98 18.45 -0.49
CA ILE A 350 -27.03 18.82 -1.47
C ILE A 350 -26.54 18.61 -2.91
N HIS A 351 -25.27 18.88 -3.20
CA HIS A 351 -24.69 18.72 -4.55
C HIS A 351 -24.21 17.30 -4.87
N ILE A 352 -24.04 16.41 -3.87
CA ILE A 352 -23.59 15.03 -4.09
C ILE A 352 -24.78 14.08 -4.08
N SER A 353 -25.83 14.40 -3.35
CA SER A 353 -27.03 13.55 -3.17
C SER A 353 -28.16 13.87 -4.13
N GLU A 354 -28.09 14.95 -4.92
CA GLU A 354 -29.06 15.10 -6.00
C GLU A 354 -28.78 14.02 -7.06
N PRO A 355 -29.70 13.04 -7.23
CA PRO A 355 -29.67 12.24 -8.43
C PRO A 355 -29.80 13.20 -9.60
N THR A 356 -28.88 13.12 -10.56
CA THR A 356 -28.98 13.84 -11.82
C THR A 356 -30.44 13.80 -12.25
N ARG A 357 -31.14 14.92 -12.14
CA ARG A 357 -32.47 15.05 -12.74
C ARG A 357 -32.25 14.82 -14.22
N LEU A 358 -32.61 13.65 -14.69
CA LEU A 358 -32.81 13.42 -16.09
C LEU A 358 -33.74 14.53 -16.56
N LEU A 359 -33.19 15.51 -17.26
CA LEU A 359 -33.95 16.46 -18.03
C LEU A 359 -34.75 15.61 -19.03
N SER A 360 -35.98 15.29 -18.66
CA SER A 360 -36.98 14.88 -19.64
C SER A 360 -37.25 16.12 -20.53
N ILE A 361 -36.71 16.07 -21.74
CA ILE A 361 -37.18 16.90 -22.85
C ILE A 361 -38.47 16.27 -23.34
#